data_42ec254552467d30995a60253b1df295
#
_entry.id   42ec254552467d30995a60253b1df295
#
_cell.length_a   1.000
_cell.length_b   1.000
_cell.length_c   1.000
_cell.angle_alpha   90.00
_cell.angle_beta   90.00
_cell.angle_gamma   90.00
#
_symmetry.space_group_name_H-M   'P 1'
#
loop_
_entity.id
_entity.type
_entity.pdbx_description
1 polymer ?
#
loop_
_entity_poly.entity_id
_entity_poly.type
_entity_poly.pdbx_seq_one_letter_code
_entity_poly.pdbx_strand_id
1 'polypeptide(L)'
;MSTVAAALATAGVLGVTHAVEPDHVAGISSLTSEYGDSRLSALAGACFSLGHVALVVAWLAVGSLLLDRLALGPAAETVGTVSVGILLGLLGAAMAVGGLRRAVRTGEHDHGDHTHSHPHVPLPGFDSHDHGTVPYLRTGLVGALFTLSPPVSMMAFASTLLPDYGAGVVGLAVLTYAVAIGATMSLLGAGAGALVGLSQERGATVYGVCQAVAGLAVAVLASTILLDAVPALL
;
A
#
# COMPACT_ATOMS: atom_id res chain seq x y z
N MET A 1 2.79 -25.71 25.20
CA MET A 1 3.10 -26.09 23.80
C MET A 1 2.13 -25.36 22.89
N SER A 2 2.58 -24.38 22.14
CA SER A 2 1.76 -23.79 21.07
C SER A 2 1.57 -24.86 20.00
N THR A 3 0.35 -25.19 19.65
CA THR A 3 0.07 -26.13 18.57
C THR A 3 0.39 -25.46 17.22
N VAL A 4 0.70 -26.23 16.18
CA VAL A 4 0.86 -25.70 14.81
C VAL A 4 -0.35 -24.85 14.42
N ALA A 5 -1.56 -25.26 14.82
CA ALA A 5 -2.78 -24.49 14.58
C ALA A 5 -2.73 -23.08 15.21
N ALA A 6 -2.23 -22.97 16.45
CA ALA A 6 -2.06 -21.67 17.12
C ALA A 6 -1.02 -20.80 16.39
N ALA A 7 0.09 -21.39 15.94
CA ALA A 7 1.10 -20.67 15.15
C ALA A 7 0.52 -20.14 13.83
N LEU A 8 -0.27 -20.94 13.10
CA LEU A 8 -0.93 -20.49 11.88
C LEU A 8 -1.98 -19.41 12.14
N ALA A 9 -2.78 -19.55 13.21
CA ALA A 9 -3.74 -18.52 13.60
C ALA A 9 -3.02 -17.20 13.93
N THR A 10 -1.91 -17.24 14.66
CA THR A 10 -1.08 -16.04 14.94
C THR A 10 -0.54 -15.44 13.65
N ALA A 11 -0.03 -16.23 12.72
CA ALA A 11 0.42 -15.73 11.41
C ALA A 11 -0.72 -15.04 10.64
N GLY A 12 -1.92 -15.60 10.66
CA GLY A 12 -3.11 -14.99 10.05
C GLY A 12 -3.46 -13.65 10.69
N VAL A 13 -3.48 -13.58 12.02
CA VAL A 13 -3.73 -12.32 12.76
C VAL A 13 -2.64 -11.28 12.44
N LEU A 14 -1.37 -11.66 12.44
CA LEU A 14 -0.27 -10.77 12.06
C LEU A 14 -0.44 -10.24 10.63
N GLY A 15 -0.88 -11.08 9.70
CA GLY A 15 -1.15 -10.66 8.31
C GLY A 15 -2.29 -9.64 8.22
N VAL A 16 -3.38 -9.86 8.94
CA VAL A 16 -4.51 -8.91 8.98
C VAL A 16 -4.08 -7.59 9.63
N THR A 17 -3.43 -7.65 10.80
CA THR A 17 -3.03 -6.43 11.54
C THR A 17 -2.01 -5.61 10.75
N HIS A 18 -1.06 -6.27 10.10
CA HIS A 18 -0.08 -5.60 9.23
C HIS A 18 -0.75 -4.95 8.02
N ALA A 19 -1.70 -5.63 7.37
CA ALA A 19 -2.39 -5.08 6.21
C ALA A 19 -3.23 -3.82 6.51
N VAL A 20 -3.67 -3.63 7.76
CA VAL A 20 -4.44 -2.44 8.19
C VAL A 20 -3.55 -1.35 8.80
N GLU A 21 -2.24 -1.49 8.78
CA GLU A 21 -1.33 -0.43 9.19
C GLU A 21 -1.58 0.85 8.36
N PRO A 22 -1.46 2.04 8.95
CA PRO A 22 -1.88 3.29 8.32
C PRO A 22 -1.21 3.58 6.98
N ASP A 23 0.06 3.19 6.82
CA ASP A 23 0.83 3.36 5.60
C ASP A 23 0.30 2.48 4.45
N HIS A 24 -0.08 1.22 4.73
CA HIS A 24 -0.68 0.31 3.76
C HIS A 24 -2.06 0.79 3.32
N VAL A 25 -2.92 1.18 4.29
CA VAL A 25 -4.25 1.74 4.02
C VAL A 25 -4.13 3.01 3.16
N ALA A 26 -3.18 3.90 3.51
CA ALA A 26 -2.92 5.11 2.75
C ALA A 26 -2.40 4.81 1.34
N GLY A 27 -1.47 3.86 1.21
CA GLY A 27 -0.93 3.42 -0.07
C GLY A 27 -2.00 2.87 -1.01
N ILE A 28 -2.82 1.93 -0.53
CA ILE A 28 -3.93 1.35 -1.30
C ILE A 28 -4.97 2.41 -1.66
N SER A 29 -5.38 3.26 -0.71
CA SER A 29 -6.35 4.32 -0.96
C SER A 29 -5.85 5.30 -2.03
N SER A 30 -4.56 5.62 -2.01
CA SER A 30 -3.94 6.48 -3.02
C SER A 30 -3.95 5.84 -4.40
N LEU A 31 -3.57 4.56 -4.51
CA LEU A 31 -3.52 3.82 -5.77
C LEU A 31 -4.90 3.56 -6.37
N THR A 32 -5.94 3.43 -5.54
CA THR A 32 -7.30 3.16 -5.99
C THR A 32 -8.15 4.40 -6.16
N SER A 33 -7.62 5.58 -5.82
CA SER A 33 -8.37 6.85 -5.80
C SER A 33 -8.98 7.26 -7.15
N GLU A 34 -8.55 6.69 -8.24
CA GLU A 34 -9.04 7.04 -9.59
C GLU A 34 -9.95 5.97 -10.21
N TYR A 35 -10.00 4.76 -9.65
CA TYR A 35 -10.72 3.68 -10.31
C TYR A 35 -12.24 3.79 -10.22
N GLY A 36 -12.80 4.22 -9.10
CA GLY A 36 -14.25 4.31 -8.89
C GLY A 36 -15.02 2.98 -8.99
N ASP A 37 -14.31 1.86 -9.23
CA ASP A 37 -14.83 0.51 -9.36
C ASP A 37 -14.24 -0.40 -8.28
N SER A 38 -15.11 -1.04 -7.50
CA SER A 38 -14.70 -1.90 -6.38
C SER A 38 -13.89 -3.11 -6.81
N ARG A 39 -14.19 -3.70 -7.99
CA ARG A 39 -13.51 -4.91 -8.46
C ARG A 39 -12.09 -4.60 -8.94
N LEU A 40 -11.95 -3.52 -9.71
CA LEU A 40 -10.64 -3.06 -10.17
C LEU A 40 -9.77 -2.65 -8.98
N SER A 41 -10.37 -1.96 -8.01
CA SER A 41 -9.68 -1.56 -6.77
C SER A 41 -9.31 -2.75 -5.89
N ALA A 42 -10.16 -3.80 -5.82
CA ALA A 42 -9.80 -5.06 -5.17
C ALA A 42 -8.60 -5.74 -5.85
N LEU A 43 -8.60 -5.76 -7.18
CA LEU A 43 -7.49 -6.31 -7.96
C LEU A 43 -6.20 -5.50 -7.76
N ALA A 44 -6.29 -4.18 -7.70
CA ALA A 44 -5.16 -3.32 -7.36
C ALA A 44 -4.60 -3.66 -5.97
N GLY A 45 -5.47 -3.84 -4.96
CA GLY A 45 -5.07 -4.30 -3.62
C GLY A 45 -4.40 -5.68 -3.63
N ALA A 46 -4.91 -6.62 -4.43
CA ALA A 46 -4.29 -7.94 -4.61
C ALA A 46 -2.90 -7.83 -5.25
N CYS A 47 -2.74 -7.02 -6.29
CA CYS A 47 -1.45 -6.82 -6.96
C CYS A 47 -0.45 -6.11 -6.05
N PHE A 48 -0.90 -5.12 -5.27
CA PHE A 48 -0.09 -4.46 -4.25
C PHE A 48 0.42 -5.47 -3.23
N SER A 49 -0.47 -6.31 -2.67
CA SER A 49 -0.10 -7.32 -1.68
C SER A 49 0.86 -8.36 -2.25
N LEU A 50 0.71 -8.73 -3.52
CA LEU A 50 1.59 -9.70 -4.17
C LEU A 50 3.03 -9.18 -4.25
N GLY A 51 3.22 -7.91 -4.66
CA GLY A 51 4.52 -7.26 -4.68
C GLY A 51 5.11 -7.12 -3.27
N HIS A 52 4.27 -6.74 -2.30
CA HIS A 52 4.63 -6.65 -0.89
C HIS A 52 5.12 -7.99 -0.33
N VAL A 53 4.31 -9.05 -0.47
CA VAL A 53 4.65 -10.40 0.03
C VAL A 53 5.89 -10.97 -0.67
N ALA A 54 6.07 -10.74 -1.96
CA ALA A 54 7.27 -11.19 -2.67
C ALA A 54 8.54 -10.63 -2.02
N LEU A 55 8.53 -9.37 -1.59
CA LEU A 55 9.68 -8.77 -0.92
C LEU A 55 9.81 -9.21 0.54
N VAL A 56 8.68 -9.47 1.25
CA VAL A 56 8.72 -10.13 2.58
C VAL A 56 9.44 -11.47 2.50
N VAL A 57 9.09 -12.30 1.51
CA VAL A 57 9.74 -13.60 1.29
C VAL A 57 11.23 -13.41 0.95
N ALA A 58 11.56 -12.41 0.13
CA ALA A 58 12.95 -12.08 -0.19
C ALA A 58 13.75 -11.69 1.08
N TRP A 59 13.19 -10.85 1.96
CA TRP A 59 13.81 -10.49 3.24
C TRP A 59 14.03 -11.69 4.15
N LEU A 60 13.03 -12.58 4.28
CA LEU A 60 13.17 -13.82 5.03
C LEU A 60 14.25 -14.74 4.46
N ALA A 61 14.32 -14.86 3.14
CA ALA A 61 15.34 -15.66 2.47
C ALA A 61 16.74 -15.06 2.67
N VAL A 62 16.91 -13.76 2.49
CA VAL A 62 18.19 -13.07 2.73
C VAL A 62 18.62 -13.21 4.19
N GLY A 63 17.70 -12.98 5.13
CA GLY A 63 17.97 -13.12 6.56
C GLY A 63 18.42 -14.54 6.94
N SER A 64 17.73 -15.55 6.43
CA SER A 64 18.02 -16.95 6.76
C SER A 64 19.27 -17.51 6.06
N LEU A 65 19.53 -17.11 4.81
CA LEU A 65 20.59 -17.71 3.98
C LEU A 65 21.92 -16.97 4.06
N LEU A 66 21.90 -15.64 4.19
CA LEU A 66 23.10 -14.82 4.09
C LEU A 66 23.57 -14.25 5.42
N LEU A 67 22.67 -13.98 6.35
CA LEU A 67 22.99 -13.29 7.59
C LEU A 67 22.98 -14.23 8.82
N ASP A 68 22.56 -15.48 8.63
CA ASP A 68 22.32 -16.42 9.74
C ASP A 68 21.44 -15.82 10.85
N ARG A 69 20.69 -14.78 10.51
CA ARG A 69 19.81 -13.99 11.37
C ARG A 69 18.58 -13.55 10.59
N LEU A 70 17.41 -13.70 11.21
CA LEU A 70 16.16 -13.16 10.65
C LEU A 70 15.90 -11.70 11.07
N ALA A 71 16.80 -11.10 11.84
CA ALA A 71 16.71 -9.71 12.27
C ALA A 71 17.74 -8.83 11.51
N LEU A 72 17.26 -7.80 10.87
CA LEU A 72 18.09 -6.79 10.21
C LEU A 72 18.48 -5.69 11.21
N GLY A 73 19.63 -5.08 10.96
CA GLY A 73 20.12 -4.01 11.83
C GLY A 73 19.27 -2.73 11.75
N PRO A 74 19.35 -1.85 12.77
CA PRO A 74 18.56 -0.61 12.85
C PRO A 74 18.67 0.31 11.62
N ALA A 75 19.82 0.32 10.96
CA ALA A 75 20.02 1.13 9.75
C ALA A 75 19.12 0.72 8.59
N ALA A 76 18.90 -0.59 8.37
CA ALA A 76 18.02 -1.08 7.31
C ALA A 76 16.54 -0.73 7.60
N GLU A 77 16.14 -0.80 8.86
CA GLU A 77 14.81 -0.39 9.30
C GLU A 77 14.58 1.10 9.08
N THR A 78 15.53 1.95 9.47
CA THR A 78 15.45 3.40 9.27
C THR A 78 15.36 3.77 7.79
N VAL A 79 16.21 3.18 6.93
CA VAL A 79 16.14 3.41 5.47
C VAL A 79 14.79 3.00 4.90
N GLY A 80 14.25 1.86 5.32
CA GLY A 80 12.93 1.40 4.92
C GLY A 80 11.83 2.39 5.30
N THR A 81 11.79 2.80 6.57
CA THR A 81 10.80 3.75 7.11
C THR A 81 10.86 5.10 6.37
N VAL A 82 12.05 5.65 6.16
CA VAL A 82 12.23 6.91 5.40
C VAL A 82 11.75 6.75 3.95
N SER A 83 12.05 5.63 3.30
CA SER A 83 11.62 5.37 1.92
C SER A 83 10.09 5.31 1.81
N VAL A 84 9.42 4.63 2.73
CA VAL A 84 7.95 4.57 2.80
C VAL A 84 7.37 5.96 3.06
N GLY A 85 7.93 6.72 4.00
CA GLY A 85 7.49 8.08 4.29
C GLY A 85 7.58 9.01 3.08
N ILE A 86 8.69 8.96 2.33
CA ILE A 86 8.85 9.74 1.09
C ILE A 86 7.81 9.32 0.04
N LEU A 87 7.62 8.02 -0.17
CA LEU A 87 6.67 7.50 -1.16
C LEU A 87 5.23 7.94 -0.84
N LEU A 88 4.80 7.80 0.42
CA LEU A 88 3.50 8.28 0.89
C LEU A 88 3.36 9.80 0.75
N GLY A 89 4.40 10.55 1.07
CA GLY A 89 4.40 12.00 0.92
C GLY A 89 4.15 12.44 -0.52
N LEU A 90 4.82 11.80 -1.48
CA LEU A 90 4.63 12.06 -2.91
C LEU A 90 3.22 11.68 -3.38
N LEU A 91 2.72 10.51 -2.98
CA LEU A 91 1.37 10.05 -3.33
C LEU A 91 0.30 10.98 -2.71
N GLY A 92 0.42 11.31 -1.44
CA GLY A 92 -0.50 12.22 -0.75
C GLY A 92 -0.52 13.61 -1.36
N ALA A 93 0.65 14.16 -1.68
CA ALA A 93 0.76 15.46 -2.36
C ALA A 93 0.11 15.42 -3.76
N ALA A 94 0.37 14.37 -4.55
CA ALA A 94 -0.23 14.21 -5.87
C ALA A 94 -1.76 14.15 -5.80
N MET A 95 -2.31 13.37 -4.84
CA MET A 95 -3.75 13.29 -4.59
C MET A 95 -4.35 14.63 -4.14
N ALA A 96 -3.70 15.32 -3.20
CA ALA A 96 -4.18 16.60 -2.69
C ALA A 96 -4.24 17.66 -3.79
N VAL A 97 -3.17 17.79 -4.58
CA VAL A 97 -3.10 18.73 -5.70
C VAL A 97 -4.09 18.36 -6.81
N GLY A 98 -4.19 17.07 -7.16
CA GLY A 98 -5.15 16.57 -8.17
C GLY A 98 -6.59 16.84 -7.77
N GLY A 99 -6.94 16.52 -6.51
CA GLY A 99 -8.27 16.76 -5.96
C GLY A 99 -8.65 18.24 -5.91
N LEU A 100 -7.71 19.09 -5.45
CA LEU A 100 -7.93 20.54 -5.41
C LEU A 100 -8.14 21.13 -6.81
N ARG A 101 -7.32 20.72 -7.78
CA ARG A 101 -7.48 21.15 -9.19
C ARG A 101 -8.84 20.75 -9.76
N ARG A 102 -9.33 19.55 -9.44
CA ARG A 102 -10.68 19.10 -9.88
C ARG A 102 -11.78 19.93 -9.21
N ALA A 103 -11.69 20.14 -7.90
CA ALA A 103 -12.69 20.91 -7.14
C ALA A 103 -12.80 22.37 -7.64
N VAL A 104 -11.68 22.99 -8.02
CA VAL A 104 -11.66 24.40 -8.49
C VAL A 104 -12.10 24.51 -9.95
N ARG A 105 -11.71 23.60 -10.82
CA ARG A 105 -12.05 23.66 -12.26
C ARG A 105 -13.52 23.43 -12.57
N THR A 106 -14.26 22.72 -11.71
CA THR A 106 -15.72 22.56 -11.86
C THR A 106 -16.51 23.82 -11.51
N GLY A 107 -15.88 24.87 -11.02
CA GLY A 107 -16.51 26.20 -10.84
C GLY A 107 -16.61 27.04 -12.12
N GLU A 108 -15.98 26.64 -13.22
CA GLU A 108 -16.17 27.29 -14.53
C GLU A 108 -17.39 26.67 -15.20
N HIS A 109 -18.48 27.44 -15.26
CA HIS A 109 -19.74 27.03 -15.89
C HIS A 109 -19.56 26.90 -17.39
N ASP A 110 -19.88 25.73 -17.92
CA ASP A 110 -19.94 25.44 -19.32
C ASP A 110 -21.27 25.96 -19.90
N HIS A 111 -21.19 26.89 -20.84
CA HIS A 111 -22.26 27.27 -21.71
C HIS A 111 -21.95 26.80 -23.13
N GLY A 112 -22.38 25.57 -23.45
CA GLY A 112 -22.68 25.14 -24.81
C GLY A 112 -21.50 24.71 -25.68
N ASP A 113 -21.57 23.45 -26.06
CA ASP A 113 -21.15 22.89 -27.35
C ASP A 113 -19.66 22.98 -27.73
N HIS A 114 -18.77 22.38 -26.93
CA HIS A 114 -17.42 22.04 -27.42
C HIS A 114 -16.80 20.82 -26.71
N THR A 115 -16.20 19.95 -27.53
CA THR A 115 -15.32 18.81 -27.21
C THR A 115 -14.36 19.11 -26.08
N HIS A 116 -14.47 18.33 -24.98
CA HIS A 116 -13.62 18.46 -23.80
C HIS A 116 -12.27 17.81 -24.05
N SER A 117 -11.20 18.58 -24.05
CA SER A 117 -9.86 18.08 -23.84
C SER A 117 -9.55 18.09 -22.34
N HIS A 118 -9.42 16.92 -21.74
CA HIS A 118 -8.92 16.81 -20.37
C HIS A 118 -7.43 17.13 -20.34
N PRO A 119 -6.95 18.02 -19.47
CA PRO A 119 -5.51 18.22 -19.30
C PRO A 119 -4.94 16.99 -18.60
N HIS A 120 -4.29 16.14 -19.37
CA HIS A 120 -3.43 15.10 -18.82
C HIS A 120 -2.24 15.79 -18.16
N VAL A 121 -2.03 15.57 -16.87
CA VAL A 121 -0.75 15.87 -16.26
C VAL A 121 0.18 14.76 -16.75
N PRO A 122 1.17 15.03 -17.60
CA PRO A 122 2.11 14.03 -18.02
C PRO A 122 3.08 13.78 -16.86
N LEU A 123 2.68 12.95 -15.92
CA LEU A 123 3.65 12.22 -15.12
C LEU A 123 4.17 11.13 -16.05
N PRO A 124 5.49 11.04 -16.29
CA PRO A 124 6.05 10.00 -17.14
C PRO A 124 5.60 8.64 -16.60
N GLY A 125 4.70 7.99 -17.33
CA GLY A 125 4.23 6.67 -17.00
C GLY A 125 2.80 6.52 -16.46
N PHE A 126 1.95 7.55 -16.45
CA PHE A 126 0.54 7.48 -16.01
C PHE A 126 -0.41 7.89 -17.14
N ASP A 127 -0.41 7.17 -18.26
CA ASP A 127 -1.45 7.30 -19.28
C ASP A 127 -2.63 6.41 -18.91
N SER A 128 -3.80 7.03 -18.70
CA SER A 128 -5.00 6.44 -18.08
C SER A 128 -5.87 5.58 -18.99
N HIS A 129 -5.39 5.11 -20.13
CA HIS A 129 -6.21 4.35 -21.09
C HIS A 129 -5.67 2.97 -21.47
N ASP A 130 -4.65 2.48 -20.76
CA ASP A 130 -4.13 1.14 -21.03
C ASP A 130 -4.85 0.09 -20.18
N HIS A 131 -5.77 -0.65 -20.80
CA HIS A 131 -6.44 -1.82 -20.22
C HIS A 131 -5.53 -3.05 -20.18
N GLY A 132 -4.24 -2.87 -20.34
CA GLY A 132 -3.23 -3.93 -20.31
C GLY A 132 -2.83 -4.36 -18.90
N THR A 133 -1.88 -5.30 -18.81
CA THR A 133 -1.30 -5.80 -17.54
C THR A 133 -0.37 -4.80 -16.86
N VAL A 134 0.07 -3.76 -17.57
CA VAL A 134 1.04 -2.76 -17.12
C VAL A 134 0.60 -2.00 -15.85
N PRO A 135 -0.67 -1.54 -15.71
CA PRO A 135 -1.13 -0.86 -14.49
C PRO A 135 -0.99 -1.75 -13.24
N TYR A 136 -1.33 -3.03 -13.35
CA TYR A 136 -1.26 -3.98 -12.23
C TYR A 136 0.16 -4.34 -11.84
N LEU A 137 1.08 -4.46 -12.82
CA LEU A 137 2.50 -4.65 -12.54
C LEU A 137 3.09 -3.44 -11.80
N ARG A 138 2.69 -2.22 -12.17
CA ARG A 138 3.08 -1.00 -11.44
C ARG A 138 2.56 -1.01 -10.01
N THR A 139 1.30 -1.39 -9.79
CA THR A 139 0.72 -1.49 -8.46
C THR A 139 1.47 -2.52 -7.62
N GLY A 140 1.83 -3.67 -8.20
CA GLY A 140 2.69 -4.67 -7.54
C GLY A 140 4.08 -4.13 -7.20
N LEU A 141 4.70 -3.37 -8.11
CA LEU A 141 5.99 -2.71 -7.85
C LEU A 141 5.90 -1.69 -6.70
N VAL A 142 4.84 -0.87 -6.70
CA VAL A 142 4.59 0.05 -5.58
C VAL A 142 4.42 -0.72 -4.27
N GLY A 143 3.65 -1.83 -4.27
CA GLY A 143 3.52 -2.72 -3.12
C GLY A 143 4.86 -3.25 -2.62
N ALA A 144 5.76 -3.65 -3.53
CA ALA A 144 7.12 -4.05 -3.19
C ALA A 144 7.92 -2.90 -2.56
N LEU A 145 7.79 -1.66 -3.08
CA LEU A 145 8.49 -0.50 -2.51
C LEU A 145 8.06 -0.19 -1.07
N PHE A 146 6.81 -0.47 -0.70
CA PHE A 146 6.34 -0.36 0.69
C PHE A 146 6.97 -1.39 1.64
N THR A 147 7.62 -2.43 1.12
CA THR A 147 8.34 -3.45 1.89
C THR A 147 9.85 -3.20 1.94
N LEU A 148 10.31 -2.02 1.54
CA LEU A 148 11.70 -1.61 1.79
C LEU A 148 12.00 -1.53 3.29
N SER A 149 10.99 -1.22 4.12
CA SER A 149 11.03 -1.49 5.55
C SER A 149 10.86 -3.00 5.79
N PRO A 150 11.82 -3.66 6.48
CA PRO A 150 11.71 -5.09 6.75
C PRO A 150 10.47 -5.41 7.58
N PRO A 151 9.77 -6.52 7.33
CA PRO A 151 8.58 -6.93 8.11
C PRO A 151 9.01 -7.53 9.44
N VAL A 152 9.45 -6.68 10.37
CA VAL A 152 10.08 -7.07 11.65
C VAL A 152 9.21 -8.03 12.46
N SER A 153 7.89 -7.80 12.49
CA SER A 153 6.94 -8.66 13.21
C SER A 153 6.92 -10.10 12.67
N MET A 154 6.89 -10.26 11.33
CA MET A 154 6.91 -11.58 10.71
C MET A 154 8.29 -12.23 10.79
N MET A 155 9.36 -11.45 10.68
CA MET A 155 10.73 -11.95 10.83
C MET A 155 10.98 -12.45 12.27
N ALA A 156 10.58 -11.67 13.28
CA ALA A 156 10.65 -12.08 14.68
C ALA A 156 9.82 -13.33 14.94
N PHE A 157 8.59 -13.38 14.43
CA PHE A 157 7.72 -14.55 14.58
C PHE A 157 8.32 -15.79 13.91
N ALA A 158 8.82 -15.68 12.69
CA ALA A 158 9.48 -16.78 11.99
C ALA A 158 10.73 -17.29 12.76
N SER A 159 11.51 -16.39 13.38
CA SER A 159 12.68 -16.76 14.19
C SER A 159 12.32 -17.56 15.45
N THR A 160 11.14 -17.31 16.03
CA THR A 160 10.66 -18.10 17.19
C THR A 160 10.11 -19.46 16.80
N LEU A 161 9.56 -19.58 15.57
CA LEU A 161 9.00 -20.86 15.11
C LEU A 161 10.07 -21.83 14.57
N LEU A 162 11.13 -21.31 13.97
CA LEU A 162 12.10 -22.11 13.24
C LEU A 162 12.79 -23.17 14.11
N PRO A 163 13.24 -22.88 15.36
CA PRO A 163 13.88 -23.88 16.23
C PRO A 163 12.92 -24.99 16.67
N ASP A 164 11.65 -24.67 16.95
CA ASP A 164 10.69 -25.59 17.54
C ASP A 164 9.96 -26.45 16.50
N TYR A 165 9.71 -25.89 15.31
CA TYR A 165 8.82 -26.51 14.30
C TYR A 165 9.49 -26.74 12.95
N GLY A 166 10.67 -26.19 12.72
CA GLY A 166 11.42 -26.33 11.46
C GLY A 166 10.83 -25.53 10.30
N ALA A 167 11.55 -25.55 9.16
CA ALA A 167 11.25 -24.71 7.98
C ALA A 167 9.87 -24.96 7.34
N GLY A 168 9.34 -26.20 7.44
CA GLY A 168 8.04 -26.53 6.87
C GLY A 168 6.89 -25.76 7.52
N VAL A 169 6.86 -25.67 8.84
CA VAL A 169 5.82 -24.92 9.58
C VAL A 169 6.01 -23.42 9.39
N VAL A 170 7.26 -22.93 9.35
CA VAL A 170 7.55 -21.53 9.03
C VAL A 170 7.03 -21.18 7.63
N GLY A 171 7.25 -22.04 6.63
CA GLY A 171 6.70 -21.84 5.27
C GLY A 171 5.17 -21.76 5.26
N LEU A 172 4.48 -22.63 6.01
CA LEU A 172 3.02 -22.57 6.16
C LEU A 172 2.56 -21.30 6.87
N ALA A 173 3.29 -20.84 7.89
CA ALA A 173 2.99 -19.59 8.58
C ALA A 173 3.15 -18.37 7.64
N VAL A 174 4.23 -18.32 6.84
CA VAL A 174 4.45 -17.29 5.81
C VAL A 174 3.32 -17.30 4.77
N LEU A 175 2.90 -18.48 4.31
CA LEU A 175 1.79 -18.61 3.37
C LEU A 175 0.47 -18.11 3.98
N THR A 176 0.18 -18.48 5.24
CA THR A 176 -1.02 -18.00 5.95
C THR A 176 -1.02 -16.50 6.11
N TYR A 177 0.10 -15.92 6.50
CA TYR A 177 0.33 -14.48 6.58
C TYR A 177 0.11 -13.80 5.20
N ALA A 178 0.67 -14.36 4.14
CA ALA A 178 0.53 -13.84 2.78
C ALA A 178 -0.93 -13.85 2.30
N VAL A 179 -1.66 -14.94 2.55
CA VAL A 179 -3.10 -15.04 2.22
C VAL A 179 -3.91 -14.02 3.01
N ALA A 180 -3.63 -13.86 4.30
CA ALA A 180 -4.31 -12.89 5.15
C ALA A 180 -4.07 -11.44 4.69
N ILE A 181 -2.84 -11.07 4.37
CA ILE A 181 -2.50 -9.75 3.77
C ILE A 181 -3.26 -9.58 2.45
N GLY A 182 -3.15 -10.54 1.53
CA GLY A 182 -3.78 -10.46 0.22
C GLY A 182 -5.28 -10.25 0.29
N ALA A 183 -5.98 -11.03 1.12
CA ALA A 183 -7.40 -10.90 1.33
C ALA A 183 -7.76 -9.53 1.94
N THR A 184 -7.05 -9.10 2.99
CA THR A 184 -7.32 -7.83 3.66
C THR A 184 -7.07 -6.64 2.75
N MET A 185 -5.96 -6.61 2.03
CA MET A 185 -5.63 -5.52 1.10
C MET A 185 -6.60 -5.46 -0.10
N SER A 186 -7.06 -6.63 -0.58
CA SER A 186 -8.09 -6.67 -1.62
C SER A 186 -9.42 -6.10 -1.11
N LEU A 187 -9.82 -6.41 0.12
CA LEU A 187 -11.03 -5.86 0.74
C LEU A 187 -10.90 -4.35 0.98
N LEU A 188 -9.74 -3.88 1.46
CA LEU A 188 -9.47 -2.44 1.62
C LEU A 188 -9.53 -1.73 0.27
N GLY A 189 -8.93 -2.29 -0.77
CA GLY A 189 -9.00 -1.76 -2.12
C GLY A 189 -10.45 -1.70 -2.63
N ALA A 190 -11.23 -2.77 -2.47
CA ALA A 190 -12.64 -2.78 -2.85
C ALA A 190 -13.44 -1.70 -2.13
N GLY A 191 -13.25 -1.55 -0.83
CA GLY A 191 -13.91 -0.52 -0.01
C GLY A 191 -13.53 0.89 -0.45
N ALA A 192 -12.25 1.15 -0.67
CA ALA A 192 -11.75 2.43 -1.17
C ALA A 192 -12.35 2.76 -2.54
N GLY A 193 -12.36 1.80 -3.49
CA GLY A 193 -12.96 1.97 -4.80
C GLY A 193 -14.46 2.25 -4.76
N ALA A 194 -15.20 1.58 -3.86
CA ALA A 194 -16.62 1.85 -3.66
C ALA A 194 -16.86 3.29 -3.16
N LEU A 195 -16.06 3.74 -2.19
CA LEU A 195 -16.16 5.12 -1.67
C LEU A 195 -15.83 6.16 -2.74
N VAL A 196 -14.83 5.89 -3.57
CA VAL A 196 -14.47 6.74 -4.72
C VAL A 196 -15.63 6.79 -5.72
N GLY A 197 -16.20 5.64 -6.10
CA GLY A 197 -17.36 5.57 -6.99
C GLY A 197 -18.54 6.41 -6.47
N LEU A 198 -18.90 6.23 -5.21
CA LEU A 198 -19.97 7.00 -4.56
C LEU A 198 -19.69 8.53 -4.55
N SER A 199 -18.42 8.93 -4.42
CA SER A 199 -18.05 10.35 -4.46
C SER A 199 -18.10 10.91 -5.86
N GLN A 200 -17.75 10.11 -6.87
CA GLN A 200 -17.84 10.49 -8.29
C GLN A 200 -19.30 10.69 -8.73
N GLU A 201 -20.21 9.82 -8.30
CA GLU A 201 -21.65 9.94 -8.56
C GLU A 201 -22.26 11.25 -8.01
N ARG A 202 -21.67 11.81 -6.93
CA ARG A 202 -22.09 13.08 -6.33
C ARG A 202 -21.53 14.32 -7.04
N GLY A 203 -20.77 14.14 -8.08
CA GLY A 203 -20.21 15.20 -8.91
C GLY A 203 -18.72 15.47 -8.68
N ALA A 204 -18.11 16.06 -9.69
CA ALA A 204 -16.67 16.25 -9.77
C ALA A 204 -16.10 17.13 -8.62
N THR A 205 -16.88 18.09 -8.13
CA THR A 205 -16.47 18.93 -6.98
C THR A 205 -16.38 18.10 -5.70
N VAL A 206 -17.42 17.29 -5.41
CA VAL A 206 -17.43 16.43 -4.21
C VAL A 206 -16.28 15.43 -4.26
N TYR A 207 -16.12 14.79 -5.41
CA TYR A 207 -15.00 13.86 -5.62
C TYR A 207 -13.64 14.56 -5.44
N GLY A 208 -13.46 15.75 -6.06
CA GLY A 208 -12.23 16.53 -5.93
C GLY A 208 -11.91 16.92 -4.48
N VAL A 209 -12.92 17.36 -3.72
CA VAL A 209 -12.74 17.68 -2.30
C VAL A 209 -12.40 16.44 -1.48
N CYS A 210 -13.12 15.32 -1.67
CA CYS A 210 -12.82 14.07 -0.98
C CYS A 210 -11.38 13.59 -1.28
N GLN A 211 -10.97 13.65 -2.53
CA GLN A 211 -9.62 13.28 -2.94
C GLN A 211 -8.55 14.21 -2.34
N ALA A 212 -8.81 15.53 -2.29
CA ALA A 212 -7.87 16.49 -1.70
C ALA A 212 -7.70 16.25 -0.19
N VAL A 213 -8.81 16.01 0.52
CA VAL A 213 -8.78 15.72 1.97
C VAL A 213 -8.05 14.41 2.25
N ALA A 214 -8.34 13.36 1.48
CA ALA A 214 -7.64 12.08 1.60
C ALA A 214 -6.14 12.23 1.34
N GLY A 215 -5.76 12.95 0.28
CA GLY A 215 -4.35 13.21 -0.05
C GLY A 215 -3.63 14.02 1.04
N LEU A 216 -4.30 14.99 1.64
CA LEU A 216 -3.76 15.74 2.77
C LEU A 216 -3.54 14.85 4.00
N ALA A 217 -4.49 13.98 4.31
CA ALA A 217 -4.36 13.02 5.41
C ALA A 217 -3.16 12.08 5.21
N VAL A 218 -2.97 11.56 3.98
CA VAL A 218 -1.80 10.74 3.63
C VAL A 218 -0.49 11.53 3.75
N ALA A 219 -0.47 12.80 3.32
CA ALA A 219 0.73 13.65 3.43
C ALA A 219 1.07 13.98 4.90
N VAL A 220 0.07 14.18 5.76
CA VAL A 220 0.28 14.35 7.21
C VAL A 220 0.84 13.07 7.82
N LEU A 221 0.27 11.91 7.50
CA LEU A 221 0.81 10.61 7.95
C LEU A 221 2.26 10.42 7.52
N ALA A 222 2.58 10.71 6.26
CA ALA A 222 3.95 10.65 5.76
C ALA A 222 4.91 11.54 6.55
N SER A 223 4.44 12.75 6.89
CA SER A 223 5.24 13.69 7.67
C SER A 223 5.50 13.18 9.09
N THR A 224 4.54 12.55 9.74
CA THR A 224 4.75 11.93 11.07
C THR A 224 5.76 10.79 11.00
N ILE A 225 5.63 9.89 10.02
CA ILE A 225 6.59 8.79 9.80
C ILE A 225 8.02 9.32 9.60
N LEU A 226 8.18 10.37 8.79
CA LEU A 226 9.51 10.96 8.54
C LEU A 226 10.08 11.65 9.78
N LEU A 227 9.25 12.37 10.55
CA LEU A 227 9.69 13.03 11.79
C LEU A 227 10.11 12.02 12.85
N ASP A 228 9.40 10.91 12.97
CA ASP A 228 9.73 9.84 13.91
C ASP A 228 11.04 9.10 13.50
N ALA A 229 11.40 9.11 12.23
CA ALA A 229 12.66 8.53 11.74
C ALA A 229 13.88 9.45 11.94
N VAL A 230 13.72 10.76 12.14
CA VAL A 230 14.83 11.74 12.27
C VAL A 230 15.79 11.41 13.42
N PRO A 231 15.34 11.04 14.64
CA PRO A 231 16.25 10.72 15.73
C PRO A 231 17.19 9.53 15.46
N ALA A 232 16.77 8.63 14.57
CA ALA A 232 17.60 7.47 14.19
C ALA A 232 18.63 7.80 13.10
N LEU A 233 18.57 8.99 12.51
CA LEU A 233 19.51 9.48 11.49
C LEU A 233 20.62 10.39 12.10
N LEU A 234 20.42 10.85 13.35
CA LEU A 234 21.35 11.71 14.10
C LEU A 234 22.15 10.92 15.10
#